data_564c3a366eb44f6ed158e2d1c893b7bf
#
_entry.id   564c3a366eb44f6ed158e2d1c893b7bf
#
_cell.length_a   1.000
_cell.length_b   1.000
_cell.length_c   1.000
_cell.angle_alpha   90.00
_cell.angle_beta   90.00
_cell.angle_gamma   90.00
#
_symmetry.space_group_name_H-M   'P 1'
#
loop_
_entity.id
_entity.type
_entity.pdbx_description
1 polymer ?
#
loop_
_entity_poly.entity_id
_entity_poly.type
_entity_poly.pdbx_seq_one_letter_code
_entity_poly.pdbx_strand_id
1 'polypeptide(L)'
;MMVLTWEASDKNLLSNAVSLYYASRPEGPWEVIVHGYKNTGVYRWDLPTGLAGPVYLRLEAADKAGNVGRYELPTPVALETGKQRVKVIGVGPAK
;
A
#
# COMPACT_ATOMS: atom_id res chain seq x y z
N MET A 1 -3.11 -2.75 -15.23
CA MET A 1 -2.05 -2.38 -14.27
C MET A 1 -2.49 -1.16 -13.48
N MET A 2 -2.30 -1.19 -12.17
CA MET A 2 -2.62 -0.06 -11.31
C MET A 2 -1.32 0.51 -10.76
N VAL A 3 -1.18 1.83 -10.77
CA VAL A 3 -0.02 2.49 -10.18
C VAL A 3 -0.42 3.00 -8.79
N LEU A 4 0.25 2.50 -7.77
CA LEU A 4 0.04 2.92 -6.40
C LEU A 4 1.13 3.91 -6.03
N THR A 5 0.73 5.06 -5.48
CA THR A 5 1.66 6.07 -5.02
C THR A 5 1.43 6.34 -3.54
N TRP A 6 2.49 6.69 -2.84
CA TRP A 6 2.39 6.97 -1.41
C TRP A 6 3.48 7.94 -0.98
N GLU A 7 3.35 8.42 0.25
CA GLU A 7 4.39 9.18 0.90
C GLU A 7 4.62 8.56 2.27
N ALA A 8 5.85 8.17 2.54
CA ALA A 8 6.24 7.67 3.84
C ALA A 8 7.57 8.32 4.18
N SER A 9 7.63 9.03 5.29
CA SER A 9 8.83 9.74 5.69
C SER A 9 9.11 9.51 7.17
N ASP A 10 10.34 9.12 7.45
CA ASP A 10 10.85 8.93 8.80
C ASP A 10 12.34 8.74 8.63
N LYS A 11 13.14 9.42 9.44
CA LYS A 11 14.58 9.30 9.39
C LYS A 11 15.07 7.88 9.62
N ASN A 12 14.27 7.09 10.32
CA ASN A 12 14.67 5.76 10.77
C ASN A 12 13.98 4.63 9.99
N LEU A 13 13.44 4.92 8.81
CA LEU A 13 12.86 3.85 7.99
C LEU A 13 13.93 2.87 7.55
N LEU A 14 13.55 1.60 7.51
CA LEU A 14 14.38 0.57 6.91
C LEU A 14 14.52 0.84 5.42
N SER A 15 15.59 0.34 4.80
CA SER A 15 15.80 0.52 3.37
C SER A 15 14.71 -0.15 2.54
N ASN A 16 14.13 -1.25 3.04
CA ASN A 16 13.02 -1.95 2.39
C ASN A 16 11.82 -1.91 3.33
N ALA A 17 11.32 -0.71 3.60
CA ALA A 17 10.39 -0.47 4.69
C ALA A 17 8.92 -0.69 4.31
N VAL A 18 8.59 -0.64 3.02
CA VAL A 18 7.20 -0.49 2.58
C VAL A 18 6.58 -1.82 2.24
N SER A 19 5.36 -2.03 2.72
CA SER A 19 4.54 -3.17 2.31
C SER A 19 3.17 -2.66 1.91
N LEU A 20 2.60 -3.26 0.88
CA LEU A 20 1.29 -2.91 0.36
C LEU A 20 0.40 -4.14 0.38
N TYR A 21 -0.87 -3.92 0.70
CA TYR A 21 -1.84 -5.00 0.83
C TYR A 21 -3.17 -4.58 0.21
N TYR A 22 -3.96 -5.57 -0.15
CA TYR A 22 -5.34 -5.32 -0.58
C TYR A 22 -6.29 -6.32 0.08
N ALA A 23 -7.56 -5.95 0.13
CA ALA A 23 -8.61 -6.82 0.65
C ALA A 23 -9.93 -6.48 0.00
N SER A 24 -10.83 -7.47 -0.07
CA SER A 24 -12.17 -7.26 -0.58
C SER A 24 -13.07 -6.58 0.45
N ARG A 25 -12.70 -6.62 1.73
CA ARG A 25 -13.45 -6.04 2.83
C ARG A 25 -12.53 -5.23 3.70
N PRO A 26 -13.05 -4.20 4.40
CA PRO A 26 -12.19 -3.37 5.26
C PRO A 26 -11.54 -4.14 6.41
N GLU A 27 -12.13 -5.22 6.85
CA GLU A 27 -11.57 -6.05 7.90
C GLU A 27 -10.64 -7.15 7.40
N GLY A 28 -10.52 -7.31 6.10
CA GLY A 28 -9.69 -8.37 5.54
C GLY A 28 -10.49 -9.60 5.16
N PRO A 29 -9.85 -10.71 4.87
CA PRO A 29 -8.40 -10.95 4.99
C PRO A 29 -7.58 -10.12 4.00
N TRP A 30 -6.40 -9.71 4.44
CA TRP A 30 -5.50 -8.88 3.64
C TRP A 30 -4.53 -9.76 2.87
N GLU A 31 -4.40 -9.46 1.58
CA GLU A 31 -3.46 -10.15 0.70
C GLU A 31 -2.28 -9.23 0.41
N VAL A 32 -1.09 -9.80 0.32
CA VAL A 32 0.12 -9.02 0.07
C VAL A 32 0.18 -8.63 -1.41
N ILE A 33 0.35 -7.34 -1.67
CA ILE A 33 0.72 -6.86 -3.01
C ILE A 33 2.24 -6.92 -3.13
N VAL A 34 2.95 -6.32 -2.21
CA VAL A 34 4.40 -6.36 -2.13
C VAL A 34 4.82 -6.19 -0.68
N HIS A 35 5.87 -6.90 -0.29
CA HIS A 35 6.40 -6.84 1.07
C HIS A 35 7.88 -6.46 1.02
N GLY A 36 8.28 -5.54 1.90
CA GLY A 36 9.69 -5.17 1.98
C GLY A 36 10.18 -4.44 0.75
N TYR A 37 9.42 -3.50 0.28
CA TYR A 37 9.75 -2.74 -0.92
C TYR A 37 10.46 -1.43 -0.55
N LYS A 38 11.28 -0.92 -1.46
CA LYS A 38 11.95 0.36 -1.26
C LYS A 38 10.93 1.49 -1.22
N ASN A 39 11.21 2.49 -0.39
CA ASN A 39 10.32 3.65 -0.26
C ASN A 39 10.53 4.61 -1.43
N THR A 40 10.16 4.16 -2.63
CA THR A 40 10.27 4.97 -3.85
C THR A 40 9.07 5.88 -4.05
N GLY A 41 7.98 5.62 -3.33
CA GLY A 41 6.75 6.37 -3.49
C GLY A 41 5.86 5.88 -4.61
N VAL A 42 6.25 4.83 -5.32
CA VAL A 42 5.46 4.33 -6.43
C VAL A 42 5.67 2.82 -6.60
N TYR A 43 4.59 2.11 -6.89
CA TYR A 43 4.63 0.69 -7.20
C TYR A 43 3.61 0.40 -8.30
N ARG A 44 4.01 -0.36 -9.30
CA ARG A 44 3.13 -0.80 -10.38
C ARG A 44 2.61 -2.18 -10.04
N TRP A 45 1.31 -2.25 -9.80
CA TRP A 45 0.65 -3.47 -9.36
C TRP A 45 -0.06 -4.13 -10.55
N ASP A 46 0.40 -5.32 -10.92
CA ASP A 46 -0.29 -6.13 -11.90
C ASP A 46 -1.40 -6.88 -11.17
N LEU A 47 -2.64 -6.58 -11.52
CA LEU A 47 -3.79 -7.14 -10.83
C LEU A 47 -3.84 -8.65 -11.02
N PRO A 48 -4.13 -9.41 -9.95
CA PRO A 48 -4.29 -10.86 -10.08
C PRO A 48 -5.39 -11.21 -11.07
N THR A 49 -5.17 -12.28 -11.83
CA THR A 49 -6.19 -12.79 -12.76
C THR A 49 -7.45 -13.14 -12.00
N GLY A 50 -8.58 -12.65 -12.48
CA GLY A 50 -9.87 -12.93 -11.86
C GLY A 50 -10.25 -12.02 -10.71
N LEU A 51 -9.34 -11.11 -10.30
CA LEU A 51 -9.67 -10.15 -9.27
C LEU A 51 -10.68 -9.15 -9.81
N ALA A 52 -11.81 -9.02 -9.15
CA ALA A 52 -12.89 -8.15 -9.60
C ALA A 52 -13.47 -7.40 -8.41
N GLY A 53 -14.18 -6.31 -8.72
CA GLY A 53 -14.84 -5.51 -7.72
C GLY A 53 -13.87 -4.52 -7.05
N PRO A 54 -14.41 -3.69 -6.15
CA PRO A 54 -13.55 -2.75 -5.43
C PRO A 54 -12.70 -3.47 -4.40
N VAL A 55 -11.53 -2.89 -4.13
CA VAL A 55 -10.62 -3.41 -3.10
C VAL A 55 -10.23 -2.30 -2.15
N TYR A 56 -9.96 -2.68 -0.91
CA TYR A 56 -9.36 -1.80 0.08
C TYR A 56 -7.86 -1.94 0.00
N LEU A 57 -7.15 -0.85 0.22
CA LEU A 57 -5.69 -0.83 0.14
C LEU A 57 -5.10 -0.41 1.48
N ARG A 58 -3.96 -1.02 1.81
CA ARG A 58 -3.23 -0.73 3.04
C ARG A 58 -1.75 -0.52 2.72
N LEU A 59 -1.19 0.49 3.35
CA LEU A 59 0.24 0.78 3.33
C LEU A 59 0.80 0.56 4.71
N GLU A 60 1.94 -0.12 4.81
CA GLU A 60 2.70 -0.23 6.05
C GLU A 60 4.13 0.20 5.79
N ALA A 61 4.72 0.88 6.78
CA ALA A 61 6.11 1.29 6.72
C ALA A 61 6.78 0.98 8.06
N ALA A 62 7.89 0.27 8.01
CA ALA A 62 8.61 -0.18 9.19
C ALA A 62 9.87 0.64 9.42
N ASP A 63 10.15 0.99 10.67
CA ASP A 63 11.38 1.67 11.03
C ASP A 63 12.39 0.70 11.66
N LYS A 64 13.59 1.22 11.91
CA LYS A 64 14.69 0.40 12.45
C LYS A 64 14.45 -0.02 13.89
N ALA A 65 13.54 0.64 14.60
CA ALA A 65 13.21 0.30 15.97
C ALA A 65 12.11 -0.76 16.07
N GLY A 66 11.61 -1.23 14.93
CA GLY A 66 10.56 -2.24 14.91
C GLY A 66 9.15 -1.68 14.93
N ASN A 67 9.00 -0.35 14.85
CA ASN A 67 7.68 0.26 14.77
C ASN A 67 7.15 0.18 13.35
N VAL A 68 5.84 -0.06 13.22
CA VAL A 68 5.19 -0.12 11.92
C VAL A 68 4.08 0.93 11.89
N GLY A 69 4.22 1.88 10.97
CA GLY A 69 3.16 2.82 10.66
C GLY A 69 2.23 2.18 9.64
N ARG A 70 0.93 2.36 9.82
CA ARG A 70 -0.07 1.74 8.96
C ARG A 70 -1.09 2.77 8.52
N TYR A 71 -1.43 2.73 7.26
CA TYR A 71 -2.49 3.56 6.70
C TYR A 71 -3.38 2.70 5.82
N GLU A 72 -4.69 2.79 6.03
CA GLU A 72 -5.68 2.11 5.20
C GLU A 72 -6.56 3.15 4.54
N LEU A 73 -6.81 2.98 3.24
CA LEU A 73 -7.75 3.86 2.56
C LEU A 73 -9.14 3.69 3.17
N PRO A 74 -9.83 4.78 3.46
CA PRO A 74 -11.14 4.70 4.10
C PRO A 74 -12.25 4.19 3.18
N THR A 75 -12.02 4.27 1.86
CA THR A 75 -13.00 3.83 0.88
C THR A 75 -12.35 2.85 -0.09
N PRO A 76 -13.13 1.90 -0.64
CA PRO A 76 -12.56 0.97 -1.60
C PRO A 76 -12.27 1.63 -2.93
N VAL A 77 -11.35 1.03 -3.67
CA VAL A 77 -10.93 1.50 -4.99
C VAL A 77 -11.50 0.57 -6.03
N ALA A 78 -12.22 1.13 -7.00
CA ALA A 78 -12.74 0.34 -8.11
C ALA A 78 -11.59 -0.13 -8.99
N LEU A 79 -11.62 -1.40 -9.38
CA LEU A 79 -10.63 -1.95 -10.30
C LEU A 79 -11.17 -1.79 -11.72
N GLU A 80 -10.39 -1.09 -12.53
CA GLU A 80 -10.77 -0.82 -13.92
C GLU A 80 -9.75 -1.46 -14.86
N THR A 81 -10.19 -1.79 -16.05
CA THR A 81 -9.28 -2.24 -17.09
C THR A 81 -8.46 -1.05 -17.59
N GLY A 82 -7.18 -1.28 -17.83
CA GLY A 82 -6.29 -0.24 -18.28
C GLY A 82 -5.46 0.34 -17.16
N LYS A 83 -4.93 1.53 -17.42
CA LYS A 83 -4.03 2.18 -16.46
C LYS A 83 -4.83 3.00 -15.47
N GLN A 84 -4.53 2.80 -14.19
CA GLN A 84 -5.17 3.51 -13.11
C GLN A 84 -4.11 3.93 -12.11
N ARG A 85 -4.24 5.15 -11.59
CA ARG A 85 -3.33 5.65 -10.56
C ARG A 85 -4.11 5.93 -9.30
N VAL A 86 -3.63 5.40 -8.18
CA VAL A 86 -4.24 5.59 -6.87
C VAL A 86 -3.17 6.10 -5.92
N LYS A 87 -3.47 7.18 -5.22
CA LYS A 87 -2.59 7.68 -4.18
C LYS A 87 -3.04 7.11 -2.83
N VAL A 88 -2.16 6.35 -2.22
CA VAL A 88 -2.32 5.91 -0.84
C VAL A 88 -1.62 6.96 0.01
N ILE A 89 -2.38 7.65 0.84
CA ILE A 89 -1.85 8.76 1.63
C ILE A 89 -0.74 8.26 2.54
N GLY A 90 0.22 9.13 2.79
CA GLY A 90 1.43 8.73 3.43
C GLY A 90 1.34 8.41 4.90
N VAL A 91 2.34 7.68 5.35
CA VAL A 91 2.63 7.46 6.76
C VAL A 91 3.76 8.43 7.11
N GLY A 92 3.47 9.37 8.00
CA GLY A 92 4.47 10.33 8.41
C GLY A 92 5.32 9.84 9.57
N PRO A 93 6.31 10.63 9.97
CA PRO A 93 7.14 10.26 11.12
C PRO A 93 6.30 10.24 12.39
N ALA A 94 6.66 9.34 13.29
CA ALA A 94 6.03 9.27 14.58
C ALA A 94 6.33 10.56 15.37
N LYS A 95 5.35 11.05 16.05
CA LYS A 95 5.47 12.26 16.83
C LYS A 95 5.57 11.90 18.31
#